data_2460774183468be96a539bf24f20a6d7
#
_entry.id   2460774183468be96a539bf24f20a6d7
#
_cell.length_a   1.000
_cell.length_b   1.000
_cell.length_c   1.000
_cell.angle_alpha   90.00
_cell.angle_beta   90.00
_cell.angle_gamma   90.00
#
_symmetry.space_group_name_H-M   'P 1'
#
loop_
_entity.id
_entity.type
_entity.pdbx_description
1 polymer ?
#
loop_
_entity_poly.entity_id
_entity_poly.type
_entity_poly.pdbx_seq_one_letter_code
_entity_poly.pdbx_strand_id
1 'polypeptide(L)'
;LAVDIMREFAVGGGLMSVMSSAYFYPYGFMQIPAGILSDRWGSRNTIASFLLIGAAGSLLFALSGSVTAATAGRVLIGVGMGMVFVPALRVILYWFPPARHALGTGLILSLGTGGMLLATYPLMLLSQAVGWRGSMFAATAATVLVAGATWLWVRNRPEEAGYAPAWVSIAPRKHPAPPLRETMLRIVRSRTYWSVSTW
;
A
#
# COMPACT_ATOMS: atom_id res chain seq x y z
N LEU A 1 -22.55 1.93 4.89
CA LEU A 1 -21.64 2.62 3.96
C LEU A 1 -21.90 2.19 2.50
N ALA A 2 -21.83 0.88 2.15
CA ALA A 2 -22.13 0.43 0.78
C ALA A 2 -23.57 0.73 0.36
N VAL A 3 -24.54 0.48 1.23
CA VAL A 3 -25.97 0.75 0.99
C VAL A 3 -26.21 2.24 0.77
N ASP A 4 -25.56 3.12 1.51
CA ASP A 4 -25.70 4.57 1.38
C ASP A 4 -25.16 5.07 0.05
N ILE A 5 -24.01 4.53 -0.38
CA ILE A 5 -23.39 4.82 -1.68
C ILE A 5 -24.31 4.36 -2.82
N MET A 6 -24.86 3.12 -2.72
CA MET A 6 -25.78 2.59 -3.71
C MET A 6 -27.05 3.45 -3.86
N ARG A 7 -27.59 3.93 -2.74
CA ARG A 7 -28.76 4.82 -2.73
C ARG A 7 -28.45 6.16 -3.38
N GLU A 8 -27.34 6.77 -3.02
CA GLU A 8 -26.98 8.10 -3.49
C GLU A 8 -26.65 8.15 -4.97
N PHE A 9 -25.93 7.13 -5.48
CA PHE A 9 -25.60 7.05 -6.89
C PHE A 9 -26.70 6.34 -7.74
N ALA A 10 -27.78 5.89 -7.11
CA ALA A 10 -28.84 5.12 -7.74
C ALA A 10 -28.32 3.91 -8.54
N VAL A 11 -27.33 3.17 -7.99
CA VAL A 11 -26.68 2.05 -8.64
C VAL A 11 -27.06 0.72 -8.01
N GLY A 12 -27.17 -0.31 -8.86
CA GLY A 12 -27.39 -1.67 -8.41
C GLY A 12 -26.09 -2.35 -7.90
N GLY A 13 -26.24 -3.53 -7.27
CA GLY A 13 -25.15 -4.29 -6.70
C GLY A 13 -24.01 -4.63 -7.68
N GLY A 14 -24.32 -4.83 -8.96
CA GLY A 14 -23.33 -5.10 -10.01
C GLY A 14 -22.35 -3.94 -10.19
N LEU A 15 -22.85 -2.71 -10.36
CA LEU A 15 -21.99 -1.52 -10.50
C LEU A 15 -21.22 -1.24 -9.20
N MET A 16 -21.83 -1.46 -8.04
CA MET A 16 -21.15 -1.34 -6.75
C MET A 16 -19.99 -2.33 -6.63
N SER A 17 -20.16 -3.56 -7.12
CA SER A 17 -19.09 -4.58 -7.15
C SER A 17 -17.95 -4.18 -8.08
N VAL A 18 -18.25 -3.66 -9.27
CA VAL A 18 -17.24 -3.14 -10.22
C VAL A 18 -16.46 -1.99 -9.59
N MET A 19 -17.15 -1.02 -9.00
CA MET A 19 -16.51 0.10 -8.30
C MET A 19 -15.63 -0.37 -7.13
N SER A 20 -16.06 -1.38 -6.38
CA SER A 20 -15.29 -1.94 -5.27
C SER A 20 -14.07 -2.72 -5.76
N SER A 21 -14.20 -3.48 -6.84
CA SER A 21 -13.10 -4.25 -7.43
C SER A 21 -12.07 -3.39 -8.16
N ALA A 22 -12.43 -2.19 -8.60
CA ALA A 22 -11.54 -1.24 -9.26
C ALA A 22 -10.31 -0.86 -8.41
N TYR A 23 -10.37 -1.03 -7.10
CA TYR A 23 -9.25 -0.88 -6.19
C TYR A 23 -8.20 -2.00 -6.34
N PHE A 24 -8.62 -3.25 -6.52
CA PHE A 24 -7.71 -4.41 -6.42
C PHE A 24 -6.76 -4.54 -7.63
N TYR A 25 -7.20 -4.20 -8.83
CA TYR A 25 -6.36 -4.28 -10.03
C TYR A 25 -5.12 -3.38 -9.95
N PRO A 26 -5.24 -2.06 -9.71
CA PRO A 26 -4.08 -1.21 -9.57
C PRO A 26 -3.26 -1.56 -8.33
N TYR A 27 -3.89 -1.96 -7.22
CA TYR A 27 -3.20 -2.44 -6.01
C TYR A 27 -2.26 -3.61 -6.34
N GLY A 28 -2.75 -4.64 -7.02
CA GLY A 28 -1.94 -5.81 -7.41
C GLY A 28 -0.83 -5.44 -8.41
N PHE A 29 -1.16 -4.61 -9.41
CA PHE A 29 -0.18 -4.18 -10.41
C PHE A 29 0.96 -3.37 -9.80
N MET A 30 0.67 -2.48 -8.85
CA MET A 30 1.65 -1.62 -8.19
C MET A 30 2.62 -2.38 -7.27
N GLN A 31 2.32 -3.59 -6.87
CA GLN A 31 3.25 -4.44 -6.10
C GLN A 31 4.56 -4.72 -6.88
N ILE A 32 4.47 -4.80 -8.21
CA ILE A 32 5.63 -5.08 -9.06
C ILE A 32 6.63 -3.91 -9.07
N PRO A 33 6.22 -2.65 -9.40
CA PRO A 33 7.14 -1.51 -9.38
C PRO A 33 7.53 -1.08 -7.96
N ALA A 34 6.78 -1.48 -6.92
CA ALA A 34 7.05 -1.08 -5.54
C ALA A 34 8.45 -1.46 -5.07
N GLY A 35 8.92 -2.66 -5.40
CA GLY A 35 10.28 -3.11 -5.11
C GLY A 35 11.32 -2.21 -5.76
N ILE A 36 11.17 -1.95 -7.06
CA ILE A 36 12.11 -1.17 -7.86
C ILE A 36 12.17 0.28 -7.41
N LEU A 37 10.99 0.87 -7.15
CA LEU A 37 10.92 2.25 -6.75
C LEU A 37 11.50 2.45 -5.35
N SER A 38 11.25 1.52 -4.43
CA SER A 38 11.85 1.55 -3.10
C SER A 38 13.37 1.33 -3.14
N ASP A 39 13.91 0.63 -4.17
CA ASP A 39 15.35 0.50 -4.41
C ASP A 39 15.99 1.82 -4.80
N ARG A 40 15.29 2.64 -5.60
CA ARG A 40 15.81 3.89 -6.15
C ARG A 40 15.57 5.09 -5.23
N TRP A 41 14.36 5.24 -4.70
CA TRP A 41 13.94 6.40 -3.91
C TRP A 41 14.02 6.15 -2.40
N GLY A 42 14.23 4.90 -1.99
CA GLY A 42 14.15 4.47 -0.60
C GLY A 42 12.70 4.22 -0.18
N SER A 43 12.54 3.36 0.83
CA SER A 43 11.21 2.97 1.34
C SER A 43 10.43 4.15 1.92
N ARG A 44 11.10 5.05 2.67
CA ARG A 44 10.50 6.24 3.27
C ARG A 44 9.77 7.11 2.24
N ASN A 45 10.49 7.53 1.20
CA ASN A 45 9.93 8.43 0.19
C ASN A 45 8.84 7.72 -0.62
N THR A 46 9.05 6.45 -0.97
CA THR A 46 8.05 5.66 -1.70
C THR A 46 6.76 5.54 -0.90
N ILE A 47 6.81 5.10 0.36
CA ILE A 47 5.62 4.95 1.20
C ILE A 47 4.92 6.30 1.37
N ALA A 48 5.65 7.35 1.79
CA ALA A 48 5.05 8.65 2.06
C ALA A 48 4.38 9.25 0.80
N SER A 49 5.05 9.24 -0.35
CA SER A 49 4.50 9.79 -1.60
C SER A 49 3.27 9.03 -2.07
N PHE A 50 3.28 7.70 -2.00
CA PHE A 50 2.16 6.90 -2.46
C PHE A 50 0.99 6.87 -1.47
N LEU A 51 1.23 7.03 -0.18
CA LEU A 51 0.15 7.31 0.78
C LEU A 51 -0.56 8.62 0.45
N LEU A 52 0.16 9.67 0.03
CA LEU A 52 -0.47 10.93 -0.40
C LEU A 52 -1.30 10.74 -1.69
N ILE A 53 -0.85 9.91 -2.63
CA ILE A 53 -1.66 9.54 -3.80
C ILE A 53 -2.93 8.79 -3.36
N GLY A 54 -2.81 7.86 -2.43
CA GLY A 54 -3.96 7.15 -1.85
C GLY A 54 -4.92 8.09 -1.11
N ALA A 55 -4.40 9.07 -0.37
CA ALA A 55 -5.19 10.10 0.29
C ALA A 55 -5.93 10.99 -0.72
N ALA A 56 -5.27 11.40 -1.80
CA ALA A 56 -5.91 12.13 -2.90
C ALA A 56 -7.02 11.30 -3.56
N GLY A 57 -6.82 9.99 -3.73
CA GLY A 57 -7.85 9.07 -4.20
C GLY A 57 -9.04 8.97 -3.24
N SER A 58 -8.78 8.90 -1.94
CA SER A 58 -9.84 8.90 -0.90
C SER A 58 -10.61 10.21 -0.86
N LEU A 59 -9.93 11.32 -1.02
CA LEU A 59 -10.54 12.64 -1.13
C LEU A 59 -11.42 12.76 -2.39
N LEU A 60 -10.91 12.33 -3.54
CA LEU A 60 -11.67 12.29 -4.78
C LEU A 60 -12.93 11.42 -4.63
N PHE A 61 -12.80 10.27 -3.97
CA PHE A 61 -13.94 9.40 -3.68
C PHE A 61 -14.98 10.10 -2.79
N ALA A 62 -14.53 10.79 -1.72
CA ALA A 62 -15.42 11.53 -0.79
C ALA A 62 -16.16 12.67 -1.49
N LEU A 63 -15.50 13.35 -2.44
CA LEU A 63 -16.07 14.50 -3.18
C LEU A 63 -16.84 14.08 -4.44
N SER A 64 -16.84 12.76 -4.76
CA SER A 64 -17.46 12.30 -6.01
C SER A 64 -18.97 12.59 -6.07
N GLY A 65 -19.40 13.13 -7.19
CA GLY A 65 -20.81 13.31 -7.56
C GLY A 65 -21.27 12.31 -8.62
N SER A 66 -20.41 11.39 -9.06
CA SER A 66 -20.72 10.39 -10.07
C SER A 66 -20.00 9.07 -9.80
N VAL A 67 -20.55 7.98 -10.29
CA VAL A 67 -19.93 6.64 -10.21
C VAL A 67 -18.55 6.60 -10.85
N THR A 68 -18.36 7.29 -11.96
CA THR A 68 -17.08 7.36 -12.67
C THR A 68 -16.02 8.04 -11.81
N ALA A 69 -16.33 9.17 -11.19
CA ALA A 69 -15.42 9.88 -10.28
C ALA A 69 -15.11 9.04 -9.04
N ALA A 70 -16.11 8.36 -8.48
CA ALA A 70 -15.94 7.44 -7.36
C ALA A 70 -15.02 6.27 -7.72
N THR A 71 -15.20 5.67 -8.91
CA THR A 71 -14.36 4.59 -9.42
C THR A 71 -12.92 5.07 -9.64
N ALA A 72 -12.72 6.26 -10.21
CA ALA A 72 -11.39 6.86 -10.36
C ALA A 72 -10.71 7.07 -9.00
N GLY A 73 -11.45 7.53 -7.98
CA GLY A 73 -10.95 7.60 -6.60
C GLY A 73 -10.48 6.24 -6.08
N ARG A 74 -11.24 5.16 -6.31
CA ARG A 74 -10.86 3.78 -5.94
C ARG A 74 -9.60 3.30 -6.64
N VAL A 75 -9.45 3.60 -7.92
CA VAL A 75 -8.22 3.29 -8.68
C VAL A 75 -7.02 4.00 -8.06
N LEU A 76 -7.13 5.29 -7.75
CA LEU A 76 -6.05 6.05 -7.11
C LEU A 76 -5.71 5.52 -5.70
N ILE A 77 -6.70 5.13 -4.90
CA ILE A 77 -6.47 4.47 -3.62
C ILE A 77 -5.68 3.18 -3.83
N GLY A 78 -6.06 2.37 -4.82
CA GLY A 78 -5.36 1.13 -5.17
C GLY A 78 -3.90 1.36 -5.58
N VAL A 79 -3.63 2.37 -6.42
CA VAL A 79 -2.27 2.79 -6.80
C VAL A 79 -1.46 3.19 -5.56
N GLY A 80 -2.02 4.02 -4.69
CA GLY A 80 -1.34 4.50 -3.49
C GLY A 80 -1.02 3.38 -2.51
N MET A 81 -2.02 2.59 -2.16
CA MET A 81 -1.88 1.52 -1.15
C MET A 81 -1.05 0.32 -1.64
N GLY A 82 -1.05 0.04 -2.96
CA GLY A 82 -0.23 -1.02 -3.55
C GLY A 82 1.27 -0.82 -3.38
N MET A 83 1.71 0.42 -3.16
CA MET A 83 3.12 0.78 -3.01
C MET A 83 3.61 0.85 -1.56
N VAL A 84 2.82 0.38 -0.59
CA VAL A 84 3.15 0.48 0.85
C VAL A 84 3.78 -0.80 1.38
N PHE A 85 3.20 -1.96 1.06
CA PHE A 85 3.56 -3.22 1.70
C PHE A 85 4.99 -3.67 1.43
N VAL A 86 5.40 -3.72 0.15
CA VAL A 86 6.75 -4.18 -0.24
C VAL A 86 7.86 -3.27 0.33
N PRO A 87 7.77 -1.92 0.23
CA PRO A 87 8.74 -1.06 0.88
C PRO A 87 8.77 -1.17 2.41
N ALA A 88 7.63 -1.45 3.07
CA ALA A 88 7.58 -1.67 4.51
C ALA A 88 8.34 -2.94 4.93
N LEU A 89 8.16 -4.06 4.20
CA LEU A 89 8.95 -5.27 4.41
C LEU A 89 10.46 -4.99 4.26
N ARG A 90 10.83 -4.15 3.32
CA ARG A 90 12.22 -3.77 3.10
C ARG A 90 12.82 -3.01 4.31
N VAL A 91 12.08 -2.12 4.94
CA VAL A 91 12.52 -1.46 6.18
C VAL A 91 12.85 -2.51 7.24
N ILE A 92 12.01 -3.55 7.40
CA ILE A 92 12.29 -4.64 8.35
C ILE A 92 13.60 -5.35 8.01
N LEU A 93 13.85 -5.64 6.72
CA LEU A 93 15.08 -6.32 6.29
C LEU A 93 16.35 -5.52 6.61
N TYR A 94 16.29 -4.19 6.63
CA TYR A 94 17.43 -3.34 6.97
C TYR A 94 17.60 -3.13 8.47
N TRP A 95 16.49 -3.01 9.22
CA TRP A 95 16.53 -2.64 10.62
C TRP A 95 16.63 -3.83 11.59
N PHE A 96 16.25 -5.03 11.15
CA PHE A 96 16.23 -6.21 12.01
C PHE A 96 17.18 -7.30 11.52
N PRO A 97 17.78 -8.09 12.44
CA PRO A 97 18.58 -9.24 12.08
C PRO A 97 17.72 -10.33 11.42
N PRO A 98 18.30 -11.20 10.56
CA PRO A 98 17.57 -12.28 9.86
C PRO A 98 16.70 -13.13 10.76
N ALA A 99 17.17 -13.44 11.99
CA ALA A 99 16.41 -14.21 12.98
C ALA A 99 15.08 -13.55 13.42
N ARG A 100 14.93 -12.24 13.22
CA ARG A 100 13.72 -11.47 13.58
C ARG A 100 12.87 -11.04 12.39
N HIS A 101 13.26 -11.38 11.16
CA HIS A 101 12.49 -10.99 9.96
C HIS A 101 11.07 -11.58 9.99
N ALA A 102 10.93 -12.83 10.40
CA ALA A 102 9.61 -13.49 10.52
C ALA A 102 8.71 -12.75 11.52
N LEU A 103 9.26 -12.35 12.68
CA LEU A 103 8.54 -11.58 13.67
C LEU A 103 8.11 -10.20 13.12
N GLY A 104 9.01 -9.48 12.47
CA GLY A 104 8.71 -8.19 11.87
C GLY A 104 7.62 -8.27 10.79
N THR A 105 7.71 -9.27 9.92
CA THR A 105 6.69 -9.54 8.89
C THR A 105 5.35 -9.91 9.54
N GLY A 106 5.36 -10.76 10.57
CA GLY A 106 4.17 -11.13 11.33
C GLY A 106 3.50 -9.91 11.98
N LEU A 107 4.26 -8.99 12.53
CA LEU A 107 3.74 -7.74 13.11
C LEU A 107 3.06 -6.85 12.05
N ILE A 108 3.66 -6.68 10.86
CA ILE A 108 3.01 -5.93 9.77
C ILE A 108 1.68 -6.57 9.38
N LEU A 109 1.64 -7.88 9.21
CA LEU A 109 0.41 -8.59 8.84
C LEU A 109 -0.65 -8.50 9.95
N SER A 110 -0.25 -8.64 11.21
CA SER A 110 -1.14 -8.51 12.36
C SER A 110 -1.73 -7.10 12.48
N LEU A 111 -0.91 -6.07 12.30
CA LEU A 111 -1.37 -4.68 12.27
C LEU A 111 -2.31 -4.41 11.09
N GLY A 112 -2.02 -5.00 9.92
CA GLY A 112 -2.91 -4.94 8.76
C GLY A 112 -4.28 -5.57 9.05
N THR A 113 -4.31 -6.75 9.67
CA THR A 113 -5.55 -7.41 10.10
C THR A 113 -6.28 -6.59 11.17
N GLY A 114 -5.57 -6.01 12.12
CA GLY A 114 -6.11 -5.08 13.10
C GLY A 114 -6.77 -3.87 12.44
N GLY A 115 -6.12 -3.32 11.40
CA GLY A 115 -6.69 -2.25 10.58
C GLY A 115 -8.00 -2.64 9.88
N MET A 116 -8.11 -3.88 9.40
CA MET A 116 -9.37 -4.38 8.82
C MET A 116 -10.50 -4.45 9.87
N LEU A 117 -10.19 -4.84 11.10
CA LEU A 117 -11.17 -4.83 12.20
C LEU A 117 -11.64 -3.41 12.51
N LEU A 118 -10.72 -2.45 12.58
CA LEU A 118 -11.05 -1.03 12.75
C LEU A 118 -11.87 -0.48 11.58
N ALA A 119 -11.63 -0.92 10.37
CA ALA A 119 -12.39 -0.56 9.18
C ALA A 119 -13.78 -1.22 9.11
N THR A 120 -14.10 -2.18 9.97
CA THR A 120 -15.42 -2.83 10.00
C THR A 120 -16.35 -2.11 10.97
N TYR A 121 -16.21 -2.33 12.24
CA TYR A 121 -17.18 -1.82 13.24
C TYR A 121 -16.96 -0.32 13.57
N PRO A 122 -15.76 0.16 13.91
CA PRO A 122 -15.55 1.58 14.20
C PRO A 122 -15.88 2.50 13.02
N LEU A 123 -15.53 2.08 11.79
CA LEU A 123 -15.88 2.86 10.60
C LEU A 123 -17.40 2.87 10.35
N MET A 124 -18.11 1.79 10.67
CA MET A 124 -19.56 1.74 10.59
C MET A 124 -20.19 2.75 11.57
N LEU A 125 -19.76 2.78 12.83
CA LEU A 125 -20.23 3.77 13.82
C LEU A 125 -19.95 5.19 13.37
N LEU A 126 -18.75 5.44 12.85
CA LEU A 126 -18.40 6.76 12.32
C LEU A 126 -19.30 7.14 11.14
N SER A 127 -19.60 6.20 10.24
CA SER A 127 -20.47 6.49 9.11
C SER A 127 -21.93 6.76 9.50
N GLN A 128 -22.39 6.21 10.62
CA GLN A 128 -23.69 6.54 11.17
C GLN A 128 -23.74 7.96 11.78
N ALA A 129 -22.62 8.41 12.36
CA ALA A 129 -22.55 9.71 13.01
C ALA A 129 -22.32 10.87 12.01
N VAL A 130 -21.43 10.70 11.04
CA VAL A 130 -21.01 11.78 10.13
C VAL A 130 -21.26 11.47 8.65
N GLY A 131 -21.96 10.39 8.36
CA GLY A 131 -22.21 9.92 7.00
C GLY A 131 -20.99 9.25 6.35
N TRP A 132 -21.20 8.61 5.20
CA TRP A 132 -20.12 7.90 4.49
C TRP A 132 -19.03 8.85 3.95
N ARG A 133 -19.43 10.06 3.51
CA ARG A 133 -18.45 11.08 3.07
C ARG A 133 -17.58 11.56 4.22
N GLY A 134 -18.18 11.85 5.38
CA GLY A 134 -17.45 12.23 6.59
C GLY A 134 -16.44 11.17 7.01
N SER A 135 -16.81 9.89 6.91
CA SER A 135 -15.89 8.78 7.17
C SER A 135 -14.73 8.73 6.18
N MET A 136 -14.96 9.05 4.91
CA MET A 136 -13.89 9.11 3.89
C MET A 136 -12.95 10.31 4.13
N PHE A 137 -13.47 11.46 4.56
CA PHE A 137 -12.62 12.59 4.98
C PHE A 137 -11.76 12.23 6.18
N ALA A 138 -12.32 11.55 7.18
CA ALA A 138 -11.54 11.06 8.32
C ALA A 138 -10.43 10.07 7.90
N ALA A 139 -10.75 9.13 7.01
CA ALA A 139 -9.77 8.20 6.44
C ALA A 139 -8.67 8.94 5.64
N THR A 140 -9.04 9.96 4.87
CA THR A 140 -8.08 10.81 4.14
C THR A 140 -7.15 11.51 5.12
N ALA A 141 -7.70 12.16 6.15
CA ALA A 141 -6.89 12.86 7.16
C ALA A 141 -5.94 11.89 7.88
N ALA A 142 -6.43 10.72 8.30
CA ALA A 142 -5.60 9.68 8.91
C ALA A 142 -4.46 9.23 7.98
N THR A 143 -4.76 9.03 6.69
CA THR A 143 -3.73 8.63 5.70
C THR A 143 -2.68 9.71 5.51
N VAL A 144 -3.07 11.00 5.46
CA VAL A 144 -2.13 12.13 5.38
C VAL A 144 -1.25 12.21 6.64
N LEU A 145 -1.84 12.02 7.82
CA LEU A 145 -1.08 12.00 9.08
C LEU A 145 -0.06 10.86 9.09
N VAL A 146 -0.45 9.65 8.65
CA VAL A 146 0.47 8.51 8.54
C VAL A 146 1.56 8.77 7.50
N ALA A 147 1.23 9.39 6.36
CA ALA A 147 2.23 9.78 5.36
C ALA A 147 3.25 10.78 5.93
N GLY A 148 2.78 11.80 6.64
CA GLY A 148 3.63 12.76 7.34
C GLY A 148 4.49 12.12 8.42
N ALA A 149 3.91 11.27 9.25
CA ALA A 149 4.62 10.50 10.27
C ALA A 149 5.70 9.60 9.65
N THR A 150 5.37 8.91 8.56
CA THR A 150 6.33 8.08 7.81
C THR A 150 7.48 8.93 7.30
N TRP A 151 7.19 10.08 6.72
CA TRP A 151 8.22 10.97 6.19
C TRP A 151 9.12 11.58 7.27
N LEU A 152 8.59 11.89 8.44
CA LEU A 152 9.33 12.48 9.55
C LEU A 152 10.17 11.44 10.32
N TRP A 153 9.62 10.28 10.63
CA TRP A 153 10.21 9.33 11.57
C TRP A 153 10.88 8.13 10.91
N VAL A 154 10.41 7.66 9.75
CA VAL A 154 11.03 6.52 9.10
C VAL A 154 12.37 6.90 8.49
N ARG A 155 13.38 6.08 8.70
CA ARG A 155 14.69 6.15 8.01
C ARG A 155 14.87 4.89 7.17
N ASN A 156 15.43 5.05 5.99
CA ASN A 156 15.59 3.91 5.07
C ASN A 156 16.57 2.89 5.60
N ARG A 157 17.62 3.35 6.28
CA ARG A 157 18.70 2.53 6.81
C ARG A 157 19.12 2.99 8.21
N PRO A 158 19.62 2.05 9.05
CA PRO A 158 20.15 2.38 10.38
C PRO A 158 21.27 3.43 10.34
N GLU A 159 22.11 3.41 9.30
CA GLU A 159 23.24 4.33 9.13
C GLU A 159 22.77 5.80 9.04
N GLU A 160 21.60 6.06 8.45
CA GLU A 160 20.96 7.38 8.38
C GLU A 160 20.58 7.93 9.76
N ALA A 161 20.49 7.06 10.75
CA ALA A 161 20.19 7.39 12.15
C ALA A 161 21.43 7.30 13.07
N GLY A 162 22.63 7.10 12.51
CA GLY A 162 23.88 7.03 13.24
C GLY A 162 24.18 5.68 13.91
N TYR A 163 23.42 4.62 13.57
CA TYR A 163 23.69 3.27 14.06
C TYR A 163 24.69 2.55 13.15
N ALA A 164 25.44 1.60 13.71
CA ALA A 164 26.33 0.75 12.93
C ALA A 164 25.56 0.01 11.84
N PRO A 165 26.20 -0.27 10.67
CA PRO A 165 25.53 -0.95 9.57
C PRO A 165 24.90 -2.25 10.06
N ALA A 166 23.59 -2.37 9.85
CA ALA A 166 22.85 -3.55 10.24
C ALA A 166 23.29 -4.75 9.41
N TRP A 167 23.03 -5.91 9.92
CA TRP A 167 23.25 -7.30 9.55
C TRP A 167 23.30 -7.62 8.04
N VAL A 168 22.81 -6.76 7.20
CA VAL A 168 22.83 -6.89 5.75
C VAL A 168 23.86 -5.93 5.20
N SER A 169 25.09 -6.40 5.11
CA SER A 169 25.99 -5.91 4.08
C SER A 169 25.38 -6.33 2.73
N ILE A 170 24.34 -5.62 2.30
CA ILE A 170 24.01 -5.58 0.88
C ILE A 170 25.17 -4.79 0.28
N ALA A 171 26.24 -5.50 -0.04
CA ALA A 171 27.32 -4.93 -0.83
C ALA A 171 26.65 -4.16 -1.98
N PRO A 172 27.02 -2.89 -2.20
CA PRO A 172 26.48 -2.16 -3.33
C PRO A 172 26.62 -3.07 -4.54
N ARG A 173 25.50 -3.36 -5.22
CA ARG A 173 25.53 -4.23 -6.40
C ARG A 173 26.62 -3.68 -7.31
N LYS A 174 27.72 -4.39 -7.47
CA LYS A 174 28.84 -4.03 -8.36
C LYS A 174 28.39 -3.90 -9.83
N HIS A 175 27.20 -4.38 -10.14
CA HIS A 175 26.62 -4.31 -11.48
C HIS A 175 25.30 -3.56 -11.44
N PRO A 176 25.02 -2.67 -12.43
CA PRO A 176 23.72 -2.06 -12.57
C PRO A 176 22.63 -3.13 -12.64
N ALA A 177 21.50 -2.89 -11.98
CA ALA A 177 20.38 -3.82 -12.02
C ALA A 177 20.02 -4.09 -13.49
N PRO A 178 19.82 -5.35 -13.89
CA PRO A 178 19.42 -5.66 -15.25
C PRO A 178 18.11 -4.94 -15.58
N PRO A 179 17.86 -4.59 -16.85
CA PRO A 179 16.63 -3.93 -17.24
C PRO A 179 15.42 -4.78 -16.86
N LEU A 180 14.35 -4.13 -16.47
CA LEU A 180 13.11 -4.76 -15.96
C LEU A 180 12.64 -5.92 -16.85
N ARG A 181 12.69 -5.71 -18.17
CA ARG A 181 12.30 -6.72 -19.16
C ARG A 181 13.11 -8.02 -19.05
N GLU A 182 14.42 -7.92 -18.87
CA GLU A 182 15.27 -9.10 -18.68
C GLU A 182 14.99 -9.81 -17.37
N THR A 183 14.77 -9.06 -16.29
CA THR A 183 14.43 -9.61 -14.97
C THR A 183 13.12 -10.38 -15.05
N MET A 184 12.08 -9.80 -15.65
CA MET A 184 10.79 -10.44 -15.85
C MET A 184 10.89 -11.70 -16.73
N LEU A 185 11.61 -11.63 -17.84
CA LEU A 185 11.82 -12.79 -18.71
C LEU A 185 12.58 -13.92 -18.00
N ARG A 186 13.55 -13.59 -17.15
CA ARG A 186 14.27 -14.59 -16.33
C ARG A 186 13.34 -15.25 -15.32
N ILE A 187 12.47 -14.49 -14.64
CA ILE A 187 11.51 -15.02 -13.67
C ILE A 187 10.53 -15.96 -14.38
N VAL A 188 9.91 -15.51 -15.47
CA VAL A 188 8.94 -16.32 -16.23
C VAL A 188 9.58 -17.59 -16.82
N ARG A 189 10.84 -17.55 -17.20
CA ARG A 189 11.57 -18.73 -17.73
C ARG A 189 12.19 -19.62 -16.66
N SER A 190 12.20 -19.19 -15.40
CA SER A 190 12.81 -19.95 -14.31
C SER A 190 11.92 -21.11 -13.88
N ARG A 191 12.37 -22.35 -14.12
CA ARG A 191 11.70 -23.55 -13.61
C ARG A 191 11.60 -23.56 -12.09
N THR A 192 12.61 -23.05 -11.41
CA THR A 192 12.65 -22.94 -9.94
C THR A 192 11.55 -22.00 -9.41
N TYR A 193 11.27 -20.90 -10.11
CA TYR A 193 10.20 -20.00 -9.74
C TYR A 193 8.84 -20.72 -9.78
N TRP A 194 8.55 -21.41 -10.86
CA TRP A 194 7.29 -22.14 -11.02
C TRP A 194 7.14 -23.33 -10.07
N SER A 195 8.22 -24.04 -9.78
CA SER A 195 8.17 -25.15 -8.81
C SER A 195 7.89 -24.71 -7.38
N VAL A 196 8.28 -23.47 -7.00
CA VAL A 196 7.99 -22.91 -5.68
C VAL A 196 6.59 -22.28 -5.61
N SER A 197 6.08 -21.74 -6.72
CA SER A 197 4.76 -21.10 -6.77
C SER A 197 3.59 -22.06 -6.92
N THR A 198 3.83 -23.36 -7.14
CA THR A 198 2.81 -24.42 -7.25
C THR A 198 2.57 -25.19 -5.96
N TRP A 199 3.21 -24.81 -4.87
CA TRP A 199 2.96 -25.28 -3.50
C TRP A 199 2.24 -24.17 -2.71
#